data_bd4d3646963e4b029bf2edeb8d49ef7b
#
_entry.id   bd4d3646963e4b029bf2edeb8d49ef7b
#
_cell.length_a   1.000
_cell.length_b   1.000
_cell.length_c   1.000
_cell.angle_alpha   90.00
_cell.angle_beta   90.00
_cell.angle_gamma   90.00
#
_symmetry.space_group_name_H-M   'P 1'
#
loop_
_entity.id
_entity.type
_entity.pdbx_description
1 polymer ?
#
loop_
_entity_poly.entity_id
_entity_poly.type
_entity_poly.pdbx_seq_one_letter_code
_entity_poly.pdbx_strand_id
1 'polypeptide(L)'
;MPIASPEIYNEMLDRAKKGAFAYPAINVSSSQTLIAALRGFEEAGSDGIIQFSWGGAEYASGSTIKNAVDGAVALAEFAHVVAKNYKVKIGRAHV
;
A
#
# COMPACT_ATOMS: atom_id res chain seq x y z
N MET A 1 9.65 10.12 4.14
CA MET A 1 9.23 8.71 4.29
C MET A 1 8.19 8.39 3.25
N PRO A 2 8.38 7.32 2.40
CA PRO A 2 7.39 6.95 1.39
C PRO A 2 6.07 6.48 1.98
N ILE A 3 6.11 5.75 3.10
CA ILE A 3 4.87 5.42 3.81
C ILE A 3 4.40 6.66 4.55
N ALA A 4 3.23 7.15 4.20
CA ALA A 4 2.72 8.41 4.71
C ALA A 4 2.39 8.32 6.20
N SER A 5 2.82 9.33 6.97
CA SER A 5 2.32 9.53 8.32
C SER A 5 0.84 9.95 8.25
N PRO A 6 0.10 9.92 9.37
CA PRO A 6 -1.29 10.40 9.35
C PRO A 6 -1.43 11.82 8.81
N GLU A 7 -0.50 12.72 9.15
CA GLU A 7 -0.51 14.10 8.67
C GLU A 7 -0.30 14.18 7.16
N ILE A 8 0.67 13.41 6.63
CA ILE A 8 0.94 13.39 5.19
C ILE A 8 -0.22 12.73 4.44
N TYR A 9 -0.82 11.68 4.99
CA TYR A 9 -1.97 11.06 4.40
C TYR A 9 -3.14 12.04 4.31
N ASN A 10 -3.39 12.81 5.36
CA ASN A 10 -4.42 13.84 5.34
C ASN A 10 -4.14 14.90 4.27
N GLU A 11 -2.88 15.31 4.10
CA GLU A 11 -2.49 16.23 3.02
C GLU A 11 -2.76 15.66 1.64
N MET A 12 -2.49 14.36 1.45
CA MET A 12 -2.80 13.68 0.18
C MET A 12 -4.30 13.74 -0.10
N LEU A 13 -5.12 13.41 0.89
CA LEU A 13 -6.58 13.42 0.74
C LEU A 13 -7.10 14.83 0.48
N ASP A 14 -6.57 15.84 1.16
CA ASP A 14 -6.95 17.24 0.92
C ASP A 14 -6.61 17.68 -0.49
N ARG A 15 -5.43 17.31 -1.00
CA ARG A 15 -5.03 17.61 -2.38
C ARG A 15 -5.97 16.95 -3.39
N ALA A 16 -6.32 15.71 -3.14
CA ALA A 16 -7.25 14.99 -4.02
C ALA A 16 -8.62 15.66 -4.05
N LYS A 17 -9.11 16.09 -2.88
CA LYS A 17 -10.38 16.77 -2.77
C LYS A 17 -10.36 18.11 -3.52
N LYS A 18 -9.32 18.92 -3.30
CA LYS A 18 -9.19 20.24 -3.96
C LYS A 18 -8.99 20.12 -5.46
N GLY A 19 -8.23 19.12 -5.89
CA GLY A 19 -7.96 18.90 -7.32
C GLY A 19 -9.01 18.07 -8.02
N ALA A 20 -10.01 17.57 -7.30
CA ALA A 20 -11.08 16.72 -7.83
C ALA A 20 -10.53 15.46 -8.52
N PHE A 21 -9.57 14.78 -7.88
CA PHE A 21 -9.01 13.51 -8.38
C PHE A 21 -8.96 12.47 -7.28
N ALA A 22 -8.73 11.22 -7.65
CA ALA A 22 -8.60 10.12 -6.71
C ALA A 22 -7.22 9.47 -6.86
N TYR A 23 -6.69 8.94 -5.77
CA TYR A 23 -5.48 8.13 -5.83
C TYR A 23 -5.84 6.68 -6.19
N PRO A 24 -4.98 5.99 -6.95
CA PRO A 24 -5.16 4.56 -7.12
C PRO A 24 -4.93 3.86 -5.79
N ALA A 25 -5.79 2.90 -5.48
CA ALA A 25 -5.68 2.07 -4.29
C ALA A 25 -5.65 0.61 -4.76
N ILE A 26 -4.50 -0.03 -4.57
CA ILE A 26 -4.24 -1.35 -5.13
C ILE A 26 -4.20 -2.39 -4.03
N ASN A 27 -5.05 -3.41 -4.13
CA ASN A 27 -4.99 -4.55 -3.24
C ASN A 27 -3.80 -5.42 -3.60
N VAL A 28 -2.97 -5.71 -2.62
CA VAL A 28 -1.79 -6.56 -2.80
C VAL A 28 -1.91 -7.80 -1.93
N SER A 29 -1.36 -8.91 -2.39
CA SER A 29 -1.44 -10.19 -1.69
C SER A 29 -0.08 -10.89 -1.59
N SER A 30 0.97 -10.29 -2.13
CA SER A 30 2.31 -10.88 -2.14
C SER A 30 3.36 -9.79 -2.23
N SER A 31 4.62 -10.17 -2.01
CA SER A 31 5.74 -9.25 -2.20
C SER A 31 5.83 -8.79 -3.66
N GLN A 32 5.57 -9.69 -4.61
CA GLN A 32 5.61 -9.34 -6.04
C GLN A 32 4.54 -8.32 -6.41
N THR A 33 3.30 -8.52 -5.97
CA THR A 33 2.21 -7.58 -6.28
C THR A 33 2.43 -6.23 -5.61
N LEU A 34 2.99 -6.23 -4.41
CA LEU A 34 3.31 -4.99 -3.71
C LEU A 34 4.39 -4.20 -4.45
N ILE A 35 5.48 -4.85 -4.86
CA ILE A 35 6.55 -4.21 -5.62
C ILE A 35 6.02 -3.70 -6.97
N ALA A 36 5.18 -4.48 -7.65
CA ALA A 36 4.59 -4.05 -8.91
C ALA A 36 3.74 -2.79 -8.74
N ALA A 37 2.96 -2.70 -7.67
CA ALA A 37 2.16 -1.51 -7.39
C ALA A 37 3.05 -0.29 -7.12
N LEU A 38 4.09 -0.43 -6.30
CA LEU A 38 5.02 0.66 -6.00
C LEU A 38 5.72 1.16 -7.26
N ARG A 39 6.18 0.24 -8.10
CA ARG A 39 6.80 0.60 -9.38
C ARG A 39 5.84 1.34 -10.29
N GLY A 40 4.60 0.88 -10.37
CA GLY A 40 3.58 1.54 -11.16
C GLY A 40 3.31 2.96 -10.71
N PHE A 41 3.22 3.18 -9.40
CA PHE A 41 3.04 4.53 -8.85
C PHE A 41 4.23 5.43 -9.21
N GLU A 42 5.45 4.95 -9.02
CA GLU A 42 6.64 5.75 -9.30
C GLU A 42 6.75 6.07 -10.80
N GLU A 43 6.54 5.09 -11.67
CA GLU A 43 6.59 5.30 -13.13
C GLU A 43 5.53 6.29 -13.60
N ALA A 44 4.35 6.26 -12.98
CA ALA A 44 3.28 7.21 -13.30
C ALA A 44 3.49 8.58 -12.66
N GLY A 45 4.45 8.71 -11.75
CA GLY A 45 4.64 9.94 -10.98
C GLY A 45 3.45 10.26 -10.08
N SER A 46 2.74 9.24 -9.62
CA SER A 46 1.53 9.37 -8.81
C SER A 46 1.74 8.78 -7.43
N ASP A 47 1.32 9.50 -6.41
CA ASP A 47 1.16 8.90 -5.09
C ASP A 47 0.04 7.85 -5.17
N GLY A 48 0.03 6.89 -4.27
CA GLY A 48 -0.96 5.84 -4.30
C GLY A 48 -1.23 5.26 -2.92
N ILE A 49 -2.17 4.33 -2.88
CA ILE A 49 -2.58 3.66 -1.64
C ILE A 49 -2.38 2.16 -1.82
N ILE A 50 -1.71 1.54 -0.85
CA ILE A 50 -1.57 0.09 -0.77
C ILE A 50 -2.64 -0.42 0.18
N GLN A 51 -3.41 -1.40 -0.27
CA GLN A 51 -4.50 -1.99 0.51
C GLN A 51 -4.29 -3.48 0.71
N PHE A 52 -4.80 -4.00 1.82
CA PHE A 52 -4.85 -5.43 2.09
C PHE A 52 -6.30 -5.83 2.32
N SER A 53 -6.80 -6.77 1.54
CA SER A 53 -8.07 -7.41 1.83
C SER A 53 -7.83 -8.55 2.82
N TRP A 54 -8.90 -9.03 3.45
CA TRP A 54 -8.82 -10.19 4.33
C TRP A 54 -8.24 -11.40 3.59
N GLY A 55 -8.78 -11.70 2.40
CA GLY A 55 -8.32 -12.83 1.60
C GLY A 55 -6.89 -12.70 1.13
N GLY A 56 -6.47 -11.49 0.74
CA GLY A 56 -5.09 -11.23 0.35
C GLY A 56 -4.11 -11.41 1.49
N ALA A 57 -4.47 -10.92 2.67
CA ALA A 57 -3.66 -11.09 3.87
C ALA A 57 -3.56 -12.57 4.27
N GLU A 58 -4.67 -13.29 4.23
CA GLU A 58 -4.70 -14.71 4.52
C GLU A 58 -3.80 -15.49 3.55
N TYR A 59 -3.89 -15.17 2.26
CA TYR A 59 -3.03 -15.77 1.24
C TYR A 59 -1.55 -15.52 1.54
N ALA A 60 -1.21 -14.29 1.93
CA ALA A 60 0.19 -13.91 2.22
C ALA A 60 0.77 -14.66 3.41
N SER A 61 -0.07 -15.12 4.34
CA SER A 61 0.38 -15.91 5.50
C SER A 61 0.73 -17.36 5.14
N GLY A 62 0.34 -17.81 3.96
CA GLY A 62 0.55 -19.19 3.50
C GLY A 62 -0.77 -19.95 3.41
N SER A 63 -0.88 -20.80 2.39
CA SER A 63 -2.12 -21.49 2.07
C SER A 63 -2.59 -22.49 3.14
N THR A 64 -1.68 -22.97 3.97
CA THR A 64 -2.01 -23.91 5.06
C THR A 64 -2.17 -23.21 6.41
N ILE A 65 -1.55 -22.05 6.58
CA ILE A 65 -1.59 -21.29 7.84
C ILE A 65 -2.89 -20.51 7.95
N LYS A 66 -3.24 -19.77 6.89
CA LYS A 66 -4.48 -19.00 6.79
C LYS A 66 -4.72 -18.02 7.94
N ASN A 67 -3.68 -17.27 8.30
CA ASN A 67 -3.76 -16.27 9.36
C ASN A 67 -3.68 -14.87 8.74
N ALA A 68 -4.85 -14.25 8.56
CA ALA A 68 -4.94 -12.93 7.91
C ALA A 68 -4.20 -11.84 8.69
N VAL A 69 -4.19 -11.91 10.02
CA VAL A 69 -3.48 -10.92 10.84
C VAL A 69 -1.98 -11.00 10.60
N ASP A 70 -1.42 -12.20 10.63
CA ASP A 70 0.02 -12.39 10.37
C ASP A 70 0.38 -11.99 8.94
N GLY A 71 -0.47 -12.33 7.97
CA GLY A 71 -0.24 -11.95 6.60
C GLY A 71 -0.25 -10.43 6.39
N ALA A 72 -1.20 -9.74 7.02
CA ALA A 72 -1.27 -8.28 6.95
C ALA A 72 -0.05 -7.63 7.59
N VAL A 73 0.37 -8.11 8.76
CA VAL A 73 1.55 -7.60 9.44
C VAL A 73 2.81 -7.82 8.60
N ALA A 74 2.96 -9.02 8.03
CA ALA A 74 4.12 -9.33 7.20
C ALA A 74 4.18 -8.45 5.96
N LEU A 75 3.06 -8.25 5.26
CA LEU A 75 3.02 -7.38 4.09
C LEU A 75 3.25 -5.92 4.46
N ALA A 76 2.71 -5.45 5.58
CA ALA A 76 2.92 -4.09 6.03
C ALA A 76 4.38 -3.84 6.38
N GLU A 77 5.03 -4.75 7.10
CA GLU A 77 6.46 -4.63 7.42
C GLU A 77 7.31 -4.66 6.15
N PHE A 78 6.99 -5.56 5.22
CA PHE A 78 7.66 -5.60 3.93
C PHE A 78 7.52 -4.27 3.19
N ALA A 79 6.31 -3.71 3.16
CA ALA A 79 6.06 -2.42 2.50
C ALA A 79 6.88 -1.30 3.13
N HIS A 80 6.97 -1.25 4.46
CA HIS A 80 7.78 -0.23 5.15
C HIS A 80 9.27 -0.34 4.80
N VAL A 81 9.76 -1.55 4.61
CA VAL A 81 11.18 -1.75 4.26
C VAL A 81 11.46 -1.33 2.82
N VAL A 82 10.63 -1.76 1.87
CA VAL A 82 10.93 -1.55 0.45
C VAL A 82 10.47 -0.21 -0.09
N ALA A 83 9.42 0.38 0.47
CA ALA A 83 8.83 1.62 -0.05
C ALA A 83 9.80 2.80 0.02
N LYS A 84 10.77 2.78 0.94
CA LYS A 84 11.78 3.84 1.06
C LYS A 84 12.64 4.02 -0.19
N ASN A 85 12.64 3.03 -1.10
CA ASN A 85 13.37 3.09 -2.35
C ASN A 85 12.61 3.76 -3.48
N TYR A 86 11.36 4.15 -3.25
CA TYR A 86 10.48 4.76 -4.24
C TYR A 86 10.22 6.22 -3.86
N LYS A 87 10.00 7.07 -4.87
CA LYS A 87 9.92 8.54 -4.70
C LYS A 87 8.48 9.05 -4.63
N VAL A 88 7.53 8.21 -4.25
CA VAL A 88 6.13 8.58 -4.12
C VAL A 88 5.65 8.40 -2.68
N LYS A 89 4.56 9.05 -2.33
CA LYS A 89 3.94 8.91 -1.00
C LYS A 89 2.92 7.79 -1.05
N ILE A 90 2.98 6.91 -0.07
CA ILE A 90 2.15 5.70 -0.03
C ILE A 90 1.21 5.75 1.17
N GLY A 91 -0.09 5.82 0.90
CA GLY A 91 -1.12 5.63 1.91
C GLY A 91 -1.39 4.15 2.15
N ARG A 92 -2.08 3.85 3.25
CA ARG A 92 -2.39 2.48 3.65
C ARG A 92 -3.87 2.32 3.93
N ALA A 93 -4.43 1.17 3.58
CA ALA A 93 -5.81 0.84 3.90
C ALA A 93 -6.01 -0.65 4.09
N HIS A 94 -7.02 -1.00 4.89
CA HIS A 94 -7.50 -2.36 5.08
C HIS A 94 -8.91 -2.47 4.52
N VAL A 95 -9.18 -3.58 3.86
CA VAL A 95 -10.48 -3.84 3.28
C VAL A 95 -11.05 -5.15 3.80
#